data_19633770cc3b0864a0370be5b27a5e00
#
_entry.id   19633770cc3b0864a0370be5b27a5e00
#
_cell.length_a   1.000
_cell.length_b   1.000
_cell.length_c   1.000
_cell.angle_alpha   90.00
_cell.angle_beta   90.00
_cell.angle_gamma   90.00
#
_symmetry.space_group_name_H-M   'P 1'
#
loop_
_entity.id
_entity.type
_entity.pdbx_description
1 polymer ?
#
loop_
_entity_poly.entity_id
_entity_poly.type
_entity_poly.pdbx_seq_one_letter_code
_entity_poly.pdbx_strand_id
1 'polypeptide(L)'
;MGNIRGTTRCPLTMSRRGWGRVLVCGRVAADEAGHDIVGAGECLAAPHVLRSMCHIRVREVLTSCVADHAVFLSVEGDAYVYGRNREGQCGVSGSGWLYHARCLDRERDFEPPLAADDVIATGATGATHTLLVTAQGAVYAAGSHEHGECGMHTRETPFKRVDMPFGVVHAACGRAWSLVVTREGHVYGMGSCESGVLGDGMYRHTGPSRLVYDCVWQPMRIAPLVNIARVSCGESHAAALDHEGYVEVWGTARLARLGGGTARGQGSPVRIPQFVRKQQRVRSVVCGRTSTWCVAQAHRLWAAGTWRAEGDGGPNQSVQIYRPLQELADYDVHCVAAGADTFQCLASSRVWSWGEAA
;
A
#
# COMPACT_ATOMS: atom_id res chain seq x y z
N MET A 1 -5.99 7.08 -28.51
CA MET A 1 -5.23 5.83 -28.29
C MET A 1 -3.98 6.24 -27.51
N GLY A 2 -4.03 6.09 -26.18
CA GLY A 2 -2.91 6.46 -25.31
C GLY A 2 -1.81 5.41 -25.41
N ASN A 3 -0.61 5.84 -25.81
CA ASN A 3 0.55 4.95 -25.87
C ASN A 3 1.10 4.74 -24.46
N ILE A 4 0.90 3.55 -23.91
CA ILE A 4 1.69 3.08 -22.77
C ILE A 4 3.13 2.87 -23.29
N ARG A 5 4.04 3.77 -22.93
CA ARG A 5 5.45 3.62 -23.33
C ARG A 5 6.12 2.56 -22.46
N GLY A 6 6.57 1.48 -23.10
CA GLY A 6 7.48 0.52 -22.47
C GLY A 6 8.84 1.19 -22.25
N THR A 7 9.15 1.52 -21.01
CA THR A 7 10.47 2.03 -20.65
C THR A 7 11.48 0.88 -20.63
N THR A 8 12.52 1.03 -21.41
CA THR A 8 13.82 0.29 -21.44
C THR A 8 13.78 -1.16 -20.97
N ARG A 9 14.26 -2.06 -21.82
CA ARG A 9 14.60 -3.45 -21.48
C ARG A 9 15.50 -3.47 -20.24
N CYS A 10 14.89 -3.53 -19.06
CA CYS A 10 15.57 -4.08 -17.92
C CYS A 10 15.52 -5.61 -18.13
N PRO A 11 16.65 -6.31 -18.20
CA PRO A 11 16.65 -7.76 -18.16
C PRO A 11 16.33 -8.16 -16.71
N LEU A 12 15.06 -7.99 -16.31
CA LEU A 12 14.51 -8.68 -15.18
C LEU A 12 14.35 -10.14 -15.60
N THR A 13 15.46 -10.87 -15.68
CA THR A 13 15.40 -12.24 -15.29
C THR A 13 14.80 -12.22 -13.89
N MET A 14 13.55 -12.65 -13.74
CA MET A 14 13.05 -13.02 -12.44
C MET A 14 14.10 -13.94 -11.85
N SER A 15 14.91 -13.41 -10.96
CA SER A 15 15.87 -14.20 -10.24
C SER A 15 15.03 -15.27 -9.56
N ARG A 16 15.30 -16.55 -9.84
CA ARG A 16 14.78 -17.68 -9.04
C ARG A 16 15.12 -17.54 -7.55
N ARG A 17 15.83 -16.46 -7.19
CA ARG A 17 16.40 -16.19 -5.87
C ARG A 17 15.48 -15.45 -4.92
N GLY A 18 14.31 -14.95 -5.36
CA GLY A 18 13.32 -14.29 -4.47
C GLY A 18 13.78 -12.98 -3.82
N TRP A 19 14.83 -12.31 -4.35
CA TRP A 19 15.33 -11.04 -3.85
C TRP A 19 15.86 -10.15 -4.97
N GLY A 20 15.93 -8.84 -4.71
CA GLY A 20 16.43 -7.85 -5.65
C GLY A 20 17.17 -6.69 -4.98
N ARG A 21 17.57 -5.71 -5.78
CA ARG A 21 18.11 -4.42 -5.34
C ARG A 21 17.00 -3.37 -5.40
N VAL A 22 17.07 -2.37 -4.53
CA VAL A 22 16.15 -1.24 -4.54
C VAL A 22 16.57 -0.26 -5.63
N LEU A 23 15.64 0.04 -6.52
CA LEU A 23 15.76 1.08 -7.53
C LEU A 23 14.75 2.17 -7.24
N VAL A 24 15.17 3.42 -7.37
CA VAL A 24 14.35 4.61 -7.18
C VAL A 24 14.29 5.37 -8.51
N CYS A 25 13.11 5.85 -8.87
CA CYS A 25 12.89 6.72 -10.02
C CYS A 25 11.72 7.67 -9.74
N GLY A 26 11.61 8.73 -10.52
CA GLY A 26 10.57 9.73 -10.40
C GLY A 26 11.05 11.04 -9.79
N ARG A 27 10.12 11.86 -9.29
CA ARG A 27 10.45 13.13 -8.65
C ARG A 27 11.03 12.87 -7.26
N VAL A 28 12.21 13.38 -7.05
CA VAL A 28 12.90 13.35 -5.77
C VAL A 28 13.30 14.77 -5.47
N ALA A 29 12.81 15.35 -4.38
CA ALA A 29 13.28 16.68 -3.98
C ALA A 29 14.79 16.62 -3.75
N ALA A 30 15.55 17.56 -4.32
CA ALA A 30 17.02 17.55 -4.29
C ALA A 30 17.58 17.57 -2.85
N ASP A 31 16.84 18.17 -1.93
CA ASP A 31 17.09 18.18 -0.49
C ASP A 31 16.67 16.86 0.21
N GLU A 32 15.80 16.07 -0.42
CA GLU A 32 15.28 14.80 0.10
C GLU A 32 16.07 13.57 -0.40
N ALA A 33 16.77 13.67 -1.53
CA ALA A 33 17.55 12.56 -2.09
C ALA A 33 18.89 12.34 -1.37
N GLY A 34 19.40 13.37 -0.70
CA GLY A 34 20.70 13.33 -0.02
C GLY A 34 21.83 12.85 -0.95
N HIS A 35 22.89 12.30 -0.36
CA HIS A 35 24.01 11.69 -1.09
C HIS A 35 23.75 10.22 -1.48
N ASP A 36 22.59 9.67 -1.18
CA ASP A 36 22.27 8.25 -1.41
C ASP A 36 21.95 7.94 -2.88
N ILE A 37 21.63 8.99 -3.66
CA ILE A 37 21.36 8.89 -5.10
C ILE A 37 22.33 9.81 -5.86
N VAL A 38 23.20 9.24 -6.68
CA VAL A 38 24.19 10.04 -7.46
C VAL A 38 23.57 10.73 -8.65
N GLY A 39 23.85 12.01 -8.81
CA GLY A 39 23.42 12.81 -9.98
C GLY A 39 21.93 13.11 -9.98
N ALA A 40 21.29 13.07 -8.81
CA ALA A 40 19.90 13.45 -8.66
C ALA A 40 19.72 14.95 -8.96
N GLY A 41 19.10 15.24 -10.11
CA GLY A 41 18.36 16.47 -10.30
C GLY A 41 16.99 16.35 -9.61
N GLU A 42 16.11 17.34 -9.81
CA GLU A 42 14.75 17.32 -9.25
C GLU A 42 13.88 16.13 -9.76
N CYS A 43 14.33 15.43 -10.81
CA CYS A 43 13.62 14.29 -11.40
C CYS A 43 14.60 13.21 -11.87
N LEU A 44 14.38 11.98 -11.42
CA LEU A 44 15.10 10.79 -11.86
C LEU A 44 14.34 10.14 -13.02
N ALA A 45 14.66 10.52 -14.25
CA ALA A 45 14.02 9.98 -15.45
C ALA A 45 14.32 8.50 -15.69
N ALA A 46 15.35 7.97 -15.05
CA ALA A 46 15.74 6.54 -15.11
C ALA A 46 15.89 5.95 -13.70
N PRO A 47 15.68 4.63 -13.53
CA PRO A 47 15.90 3.97 -12.25
C PRO A 47 17.35 4.06 -11.79
N HIS A 48 17.56 4.52 -10.56
CA HIS A 48 18.86 4.60 -9.89
C HIS A 48 18.90 3.65 -8.68
N VAL A 49 20.04 3.05 -8.42
CA VAL A 49 20.25 2.19 -7.25
C VAL A 49 20.31 3.04 -5.99
N LEU A 50 19.52 2.69 -4.98
CA LEU A 50 19.62 3.28 -3.64
C LEU A 50 20.92 2.75 -2.98
N ARG A 51 21.89 3.64 -2.76
CA ARG A 51 23.25 3.26 -2.34
C ARG A 51 23.30 2.59 -0.98
N SER A 52 22.58 3.12 0.00
CA SER A 52 22.50 2.53 1.35
C SER A 52 21.97 1.10 1.35
N MET A 53 21.27 0.69 0.27
CA MET A 53 20.71 -0.65 0.12
C MET A 53 21.45 -1.54 -0.88
N CYS A 54 22.56 -1.07 -1.49
CA CYS A 54 23.24 -1.80 -2.57
C CYS A 54 23.82 -3.16 -2.14
N HIS A 55 24.13 -3.34 -0.86
CA HIS A 55 24.65 -4.58 -0.28
C HIS A 55 23.58 -5.49 0.31
N ILE A 56 22.34 -5.01 0.39
CA ILE A 56 21.26 -5.71 1.04
C ILE A 56 20.44 -6.48 0.01
N ARG A 57 20.15 -7.74 0.31
CA ARG A 57 19.24 -8.59 -0.46
C ARG A 57 17.80 -8.30 -0.03
N VAL A 58 17.13 -7.42 -0.76
CA VAL A 58 15.75 -7.02 -0.43
C VAL A 58 14.76 -8.00 -1.06
N ARG A 59 13.86 -8.55 -0.23
CA ARG A 59 12.77 -9.43 -0.65
C ARG A 59 11.44 -8.71 -0.86
N GLU A 60 11.23 -7.58 -0.14
CA GLU A 60 9.97 -6.84 -0.19
C GLU A 60 10.22 -5.35 0.06
N VAL A 61 9.48 -4.51 -0.66
CA VAL A 61 9.43 -3.07 -0.46
C VAL A 61 8.03 -2.71 -0.02
N LEU A 62 7.90 -2.15 1.17
CA LEU A 62 6.65 -1.68 1.74
C LEU A 62 6.54 -0.18 1.49
N THR A 63 5.61 0.20 0.64
CA THR A 63 5.23 1.59 0.37
C THR A 63 3.77 1.62 -0.07
N SER A 64 3.15 2.79 -0.05
CA SER A 64 1.75 2.96 -0.46
C SER A 64 1.56 4.23 -1.30
N CYS A 65 0.37 4.39 -1.86
CA CYS A 65 0.00 5.56 -2.66
C CYS A 65 -0.10 6.87 -1.84
N VAL A 66 0.04 6.82 -0.52
CA VAL A 66 -0.05 7.97 0.38
C VAL A 66 1.21 8.17 1.23
N ALA A 67 2.19 7.27 1.14
CA ALA A 67 3.38 7.30 1.98
C ALA A 67 4.51 8.13 1.37
N ASP A 68 5.16 8.94 2.20
CA ASP A 68 6.43 9.64 1.91
C ASP A 68 7.63 8.92 2.54
N HIS A 69 7.47 7.68 2.94
CA HIS A 69 8.50 6.82 3.50
C HIS A 69 8.32 5.39 3.00
N ALA A 70 9.35 4.59 3.14
CA ALA A 70 9.36 3.19 2.74
C ALA A 70 10.06 2.32 3.78
N VAL A 71 9.67 1.06 3.82
CA VAL A 71 10.38 0.02 4.57
C VAL A 71 10.85 -1.05 3.60
N PHE A 72 12.11 -1.45 3.73
CA PHE A 72 12.71 -2.53 2.94
C PHE A 72 12.93 -3.72 3.84
N LEU A 73 12.41 -4.87 3.46
CA LEU A 73 12.61 -6.12 4.19
C LEU A 73 13.70 -6.94 3.51
N SER A 74 14.72 -7.32 4.26
CA SER A 74 15.80 -8.17 3.76
C SER A 74 15.39 -9.65 3.75
N VAL A 75 16.15 -10.45 3.03
CA VAL A 75 16.00 -11.92 3.04
C VAL A 75 16.35 -12.49 4.42
N GLU A 76 17.22 -11.82 5.14
CA GLU A 76 17.67 -12.16 6.49
C GLU A 76 16.60 -11.88 7.56
N GLY A 77 15.55 -11.12 7.22
CA GLY A 77 14.47 -10.76 8.12
C GLY A 77 14.65 -9.41 8.83
N ASP A 78 15.66 -8.63 8.42
CA ASP A 78 15.85 -7.27 8.91
C ASP A 78 14.94 -6.29 8.19
N ALA A 79 14.55 -5.22 8.88
CA ALA A 79 13.79 -4.13 8.31
C ALA A 79 14.64 -2.86 8.25
N TYR A 80 14.58 -2.17 7.12
CA TYR A 80 15.26 -0.90 6.88
C TYR A 80 14.24 0.17 6.58
N VAL A 81 14.34 1.32 7.20
CA VAL A 81 13.43 2.46 7.04
C VAL A 81 14.13 3.60 6.30
N TYR A 82 13.37 4.31 5.46
CA TYR A 82 13.86 5.39 4.60
C TYR A 82 12.77 6.43 4.36
N GLY A 83 13.13 7.71 4.25
CA GLY A 83 12.23 8.78 3.88
C GLY A 83 11.77 9.62 5.08
N ARG A 84 10.55 10.16 5.00
CA ARG A 84 10.00 11.09 5.98
C ARG A 84 9.78 10.43 7.34
N ASN A 85 10.22 11.11 8.41
CA ASN A 85 10.08 10.65 9.81
C ASN A 85 9.56 11.76 10.73
N ARG A 86 8.80 12.70 10.20
CA ARG A 86 8.34 13.87 10.97
C ARG A 86 7.40 13.48 12.13
N GLU A 87 6.58 12.49 11.90
CA GLU A 87 5.61 11.96 12.88
C GLU A 87 6.13 10.70 13.59
N GLY A 88 7.41 10.34 13.40
CA GLY A 88 7.97 9.11 13.95
C GLY A 88 7.59 7.84 13.18
N GLN A 89 7.08 7.97 11.94
CA GLN A 89 6.58 6.86 11.12
C GLN A 89 7.66 5.84 10.74
N CYS A 90 8.93 6.19 10.86
CA CYS A 90 10.04 5.25 10.70
C CYS A 90 10.40 4.50 12.00
N GLY A 91 9.73 4.77 13.12
CA GLY A 91 9.97 4.10 14.40
C GLY A 91 11.31 4.39 15.03
N VAL A 92 12.01 5.42 14.59
CA VAL A 92 13.33 5.80 15.06
C VAL A 92 13.34 7.22 15.61
N SER A 93 14.17 7.48 16.60
CA SER A 93 14.29 8.81 17.19
C SER A 93 14.83 9.84 16.18
N GLY A 94 14.38 11.08 16.33
CA GLY A 94 14.71 12.20 15.46
C GLY A 94 13.55 12.54 14.52
N SER A 95 13.32 13.85 14.36
CA SER A 95 12.29 14.38 13.45
C SER A 95 12.95 14.84 12.15
N GLY A 96 12.31 14.59 11.03
CA GLY A 96 12.78 15.07 9.74
C GLY A 96 12.75 13.98 8.67
N TRP A 97 13.83 13.89 7.93
CA TRP A 97 13.95 12.98 6.78
C TRP A 97 15.14 12.03 6.97
N LEU A 98 14.94 10.76 6.74
CA LEU A 98 16.01 9.76 6.70
C LEU A 98 16.52 9.65 5.25
N TYR A 99 17.64 10.31 4.98
CA TYR A 99 18.26 10.34 3.65
C TYR A 99 19.02 9.05 3.30
N HIS A 100 19.29 8.22 4.30
CA HIS A 100 19.91 6.90 4.15
C HIS A 100 19.02 5.85 4.79
N ALA A 101 18.89 4.70 4.13
CA ALA A 101 18.15 3.59 4.71
C ALA A 101 18.84 3.15 6.01
N ARG A 102 18.07 3.13 7.12
CA ARG A 102 18.52 2.75 8.46
C ARG A 102 17.95 1.39 8.82
N CYS A 103 18.81 0.47 9.22
CA CYS A 103 18.39 -0.80 9.80
C CYS A 103 17.75 -0.58 11.17
N LEU A 104 16.60 -1.18 11.41
CA LEU A 104 15.96 -1.19 12.73
C LEU A 104 16.68 -2.16 13.66
N ASP A 105 16.99 -1.67 14.84
CA ASP A 105 17.58 -2.45 15.93
C ASP A 105 16.49 -3.19 16.70
N ARG A 106 16.62 -4.51 16.87
CA ARG A 106 15.59 -5.38 17.44
C ARG A 106 15.28 -5.11 18.91
N GLU A 107 16.26 -4.58 19.65
CA GLU A 107 16.11 -4.29 21.07
C GLU A 107 15.68 -2.85 21.32
N ARG A 108 16.24 -1.90 20.56
CA ARG A 108 16.05 -0.47 20.79
C ARG A 108 14.83 0.11 20.06
N ASP A 109 14.60 -0.35 18.82
CA ASP A 109 13.61 0.26 17.95
C ASP A 109 12.23 -0.45 18.04
N PHE A 110 12.06 -1.40 19.00
CA PHE A 110 10.79 -2.12 19.26
C PHE A 110 10.47 -2.17 20.77
N GLU A 111 9.17 -2.01 21.10
CA GLU A 111 8.64 -2.10 22.46
C GLU A 111 7.38 -3.01 22.50
N PRO A 112 7.42 -4.18 23.17
CA PRO A 112 8.63 -4.81 23.71
C PRO A 112 9.63 -5.17 22.61
N PRO A 113 10.91 -5.39 22.96
CA PRO A 113 11.93 -5.82 22.02
C PRO A 113 11.50 -7.02 21.16
N LEU A 114 11.93 -7.04 19.91
CA LEU A 114 11.62 -8.14 19.01
C LEU A 114 12.36 -9.41 19.43
N ALA A 115 11.61 -10.49 19.66
CA ALA A 115 12.19 -11.78 20.08
C ALA A 115 13.26 -12.28 19.10
N ALA A 116 14.29 -12.95 19.62
CA ALA A 116 15.46 -13.36 18.83
C ALA A 116 15.11 -14.30 17.67
N ASP A 117 14.08 -15.12 17.84
CA ASP A 117 13.57 -16.10 16.88
C ASP A 117 12.43 -15.57 16.00
N ASP A 118 11.93 -14.33 16.25
CA ASP A 118 10.89 -13.73 15.43
C ASP A 118 11.51 -12.72 14.45
N VAL A 119 10.97 -12.63 13.26
CA VAL A 119 11.43 -11.74 12.18
C VAL A 119 10.27 -10.95 11.62
N ILE A 120 10.54 -9.79 11.04
CA ILE A 120 9.51 -9.03 10.35
C ILE A 120 9.16 -9.77 9.05
N ALA A 121 7.93 -10.27 8.96
CA ALA A 121 7.45 -11.03 7.82
C ALA A 121 6.93 -10.14 6.69
N THR A 122 6.16 -9.12 7.03
CA THR A 122 5.57 -8.15 6.09
C THR A 122 5.20 -6.86 6.85
N GLY A 123 4.50 -5.96 6.21
CA GLY A 123 4.00 -4.73 6.84
C GLY A 123 3.30 -3.82 5.84
N ALA A 124 3.02 -2.59 6.26
CA ALA A 124 2.42 -1.57 5.42
C ALA A 124 2.80 -0.17 5.90
N THR A 125 2.84 0.79 4.97
CA THR A 125 3.06 2.19 5.26
C THR A 125 1.82 3.01 4.94
N GLY A 126 1.40 3.87 5.87
CA GLY A 126 0.39 4.89 5.66
C GLY A 126 1.01 6.25 5.33
N ALA A 127 0.24 7.34 5.40
CA ALA A 127 0.79 8.68 5.17
C ALA A 127 1.77 9.08 6.27
N THR A 128 1.47 8.76 7.52
CA THR A 128 2.20 9.22 8.71
C THR A 128 2.46 8.10 9.72
N HIS A 129 2.22 6.85 9.35
CA HIS A 129 2.39 5.69 10.23
C HIS A 129 2.85 4.45 9.47
N THR A 130 3.37 3.48 10.19
CA THR A 130 3.85 2.20 9.67
C THR A 130 3.36 1.08 10.56
N LEU A 131 2.90 -0.01 9.96
CA LEU A 131 2.67 -1.29 10.61
C LEU A 131 3.69 -2.31 10.14
N LEU A 132 4.30 -3.03 11.08
CA LEU A 132 5.16 -4.17 10.82
C LEU A 132 4.53 -5.42 11.42
N VAL A 133 4.52 -6.50 10.66
CA VAL A 133 3.94 -7.78 11.07
C VAL A 133 5.06 -8.80 11.16
N THR A 134 5.16 -9.48 12.30
CA THR A 134 6.17 -10.51 12.49
C THR A 134 5.73 -11.87 11.95
N ALA A 135 6.66 -12.80 11.80
CA ALA A 135 6.37 -14.16 11.35
C ALA A 135 5.46 -14.93 12.33
N GLN A 136 5.52 -14.60 13.62
CA GLN A 136 4.63 -15.14 14.64
C GLN A 136 3.24 -14.48 14.64
N GLY A 137 3.06 -13.38 13.89
CA GLY A 137 1.79 -12.68 13.73
C GLY A 137 1.56 -11.55 14.73
N ALA A 138 2.60 -11.10 15.42
CA ALA A 138 2.55 -9.87 16.20
C ALA A 138 2.58 -8.65 15.28
N VAL A 139 1.89 -7.58 15.67
CA VAL A 139 1.86 -6.31 14.95
C VAL A 139 2.57 -5.26 15.79
N TYR A 140 3.47 -4.53 15.16
CA TYR A 140 4.12 -3.35 15.73
C TYR A 140 3.77 -2.13 14.90
N ALA A 141 3.50 -1.01 15.54
CA ALA A 141 3.12 0.23 14.90
C ALA A 141 4.00 1.39 15.36
N ALA A 142 4.28 2.32 14.46
CA ALA A 142 4.97 3.57 14.75
C ALA A 142 4.39 4.71 13.91
N GLY A 143 4.54 5.95 14.41
CA GLY A 143 4.11 7.16 13.72
C GLY A 143 2.95 7.88 14.40
N SER A 144 2.21 8.65 13.61
CA SER A 144 1.01 9.35 14.08
C SER A 144 -0.01 8.38 14.64
N HIS A 145 -0.70 8.83 15.67
CA HIS A 145 -1.79 8.13 16.34
C HIS A 145 -2.99 9.05 16.57
N GLU A 146 -3.00 10.22 15.92
CA GLU A 146 -4.03 11.26 16.14
C GLU A 146 -5.45 10.78 15.84
N HIS A 147 -5.57 9.74 15.01
CA HIS A 147 -6.86 9.14 14.62
C HIS A 147 -6.99 7.68 15.05
N GLY A 148 -6.03 7.15 15.81
CA GLY A 148 -6.00 5.73 16.20
C GLY A 148 -5.46 4.80 15.11
N GLU A 149 -4.82 5.32 14.06
CA GLU A 149 -4.30 4.57 12.92
C GLU A 149 -3.25 3.51 13.29
N CYS A 150 -2.60 3.69 14.44
CA CYS A 150 -1.66 2.73 15.03
C CYS A 150 -2.32 1.70 15.97
N GLY A 151 -3.65 1.78 16.20
CA GLY A 151 -4.36 0.87 17.09
C GLY A 151 -4.06 1.06 18.58
N MET A 152 -3.57 2.24 18.97
CA MET A 152 -3.23 2.59 20.35
C MET A 152 -3.34 4.08 20.62
N HIS A 153 -3.35 4.48 21.89
CA HIS A 153 -3.50 5.86 22.33
C HIS A 153 -2.21 6.61 22.61
N THR A 154 -1.06 5.98 22.48
CA THR A 154 0.21 6.57 22.91
C THR A 154 1.06 7.04 21.75
N ARG A 155 1.55 8.28 21.89
CA ARG A 155 2.49 8.92 20.95
C ARG A 155 3.91 8.61 21.38
N GLU A 156 4.58 7.71 20.74
CA GLU A 156 6.03 7.56 20.97
C GLU A 156 6.67 6.70 19.89
N THR A 157 7.93 7.03 19.53
CA THR A 157 8.91 6.11 18.98
C THR A 157 9.48 5.29 20.17
N PRO A 158 9.73 4.02 20.10
CA PRO A 158 9.92 3.15 18.93
C PRO A 158 8.63 2.51 18.39
N PHE A 159 8.76 1.48 17.53
CA PHE A 159 7.65 0.61 17.15
C PHE A 159 7.06 -0.07 18.39
N LYS A 160 5.78 0.18 18.66
CA LYS A 160 5.06 -0.42 19.80
C LYS A 160 4.17 -1.56 19.35
N ARG A 161 4.11 -2.61 20.15
CA ARG A 161 3.23 -3.75 19.88
C ARG A 161 1.78 -3.35 20.03
N VAL A 162 0.99 -3.64 18.99
CA VAL A 162 -0.46 -3.47 18.97
C VAL A 162 -1.12 -4.67 19.63
N ASP A 163 -2.09 -4.43 20.51
CA ASP A 163 -2.88 -5.51 21.11
C ASP A 163 -3.86 -6.08 20.09
N MET A 164 -3.53 -7.25 19.55
CA MET A 164 -4.32 -7.96 18.56
C MET A 164 -4.83 -9.28 19.13
N PRO A 165 -6.13 -9.59 18.97
CA PRO A 165 -6.70 -10.81 19.51
C PRO A 165 -6.19 -12.10 18.85
N PHE A 166 -5.61 -12.00 17.62
CA PHE A 166 -5.18 -13.14 16.81
C PHE A 166 -3.90 -12.81 16.02
N GLY A 167 -3.18 -13.86 15.57
CA GLY A 167 -2.00 -13.73 14.73
C GLY A 167 -2.31 -13.10 13.36
N VAL A 168 -1.69 -11.98 13.07
CA VAL A 168 -1.84 -11.25 11.82
C VAL A 168 -0.91 -11.82 10.76
N VAL A 169 -1.37 -11.85 9.51
CA VAL A 169 -0.58 -12.35 8.35
C VAL A 169 -0.43 -11.31 7.25
N HIS A 170 -1.24 -10.27 7.25
CA HIS A 170 -1.17 -9.20 6.25
C HIS A 170 -1.66 -7.89 6.84
N ALA A 171 -1.09 -6.77 6.38
CA ALA A 171 -1.50 -5.42 6.74
C ALA A 171 -1.59 -4.53 5.49
N ALA A 172 -2.42 -3.50 5.56
CA ALA A 172 -2.48 -2.42 4.60
C ALA A 172 -2.85 -1.12 5.32
N CYS A 173 -2.21 -0.02 4.92
CA CYS A 173 -2.44 1.29 5.52
C CYS A 173 -2.94 2.29 4.47
N GLY A 174 -3.93 3.09 4.86
CA GLY A 174 -4.39 4.26 4.14
C GLY A 174 -3.80 5.55 4.71
N ARG A 175 -4.48 6.68 4.52
CA ARG A 175 -3.97 7.99 4.95
C ARG A 175 -3.85 8.09 6.47
N ALA A 176 -4.92 7.79 7.21
CA ALA A 176 -4.98 7.86 8.68
C ALA A 176 -5.78 6.68 9.25
N TRP A 177 -5.62 5.51 8.69
CA TRP A 177 -6.32 4.28 9.05
C TRP A 177 -5.57 3.06 8.54
N SER A 178 -5.84 1.92 9.15
CA SER A 178 -5.15 0.67 8.89
C SER A 178 -6.11 -0.50 8.86
N LEU A 179 -5.79 -1.49 8.05
CA LEU A 179 -6.44 -2.80 8.02
C LEU A 179 -5.39 -3.88 8.27
N VAL A 180 -5.80 -4.92 9.00
CA VAL A 180 -4.99 -6.12 9.18
C VAL A 180 -5.84 -7.36 8.93
N VAL A 181 -5.22 -8.40 8.40
CA VAL A 181 -5.85 -9.71 8.15
C VAL A 181 -5.22 -10.74 9.08
N THR A 182 -6.06 -11.50 9.77
CA THR A 182 -5.60 -12.59 10.65
C THR A 182 -5.44 -13.89 9.87
N ARG A 183 -4.77 -14.87 10.47
CA ARG A 183 -4.57 -16.21 9.91
C ARG A 183 -5.89 -16.94 9.62
N GLU A 184 -6.94 -16.60 10.36
CA GLU A 184 -8.30 -17.13 10.17
C GLU A 184 -9.07 -16.43 9.04
N GLY A 185 -8.47 -15.45 8.36
CA GLY A 185 -9.10 -14.68 7.29
C GLY A 185 -10.07 -13.62 7.78
N HIS A 186 -10.00 -13.21 9.05
CA HIS A 186 -10.76 -12.08 9.57
C HIS A 186 -10.01 -10.78 9.34
N VAL A 187 -10.75 -9.70 9.10
CA VAL A 187 -10.19 -8.36 8.91
C VAL A 187 -10.53 -7.48 10.10
N TYR A 188 -9.55 -6.76 10.57
CA TYR A 188 -9.69 -5.73 11.60
C TYR A 188 -9.28 -4.38 11.03
N GLY A 189 -10.04 -3.34 11.38
CA GLY A 189 -9.78 -1.95 11.01
C GLY A 189 -9.55 -1.09 12.24
N MET A 190 -8.72 -0.07 12.09
CA MET A 190 -8.41 0.92 13.11
C MET A 190 -8.05 2.26 12.47
N GLY A 191 -8.27 3.36 13.18
CA GLY A 191 -8.00 4.69 12.68
C GLY A 191 -9.24 5.52 12.38
N SER A 192 -9.12 6.48 11.49
CA SER A 192 -10.21 7.38 11.08
C SER A 192 -11.34 6.62 10.39
N CYS A 193 -12.58 6.94 10.76
CA CYS A 193 -13.81 6.44 10.10
C CYS A 193 -14.21 7.29 8.87
N GLU A 194 -13.39 8.25 8.48
CA GLU A 194 -13.69 9.13 7.34
C GLU A 194 -14.00 8.32 6.08
N SER A 195 -15.04 8.73 5.36
CA SER A 195 -15.45 8.09 4.11
C SER A 195 -15.90 6.63 4.22
N GLY A 196 -16.14 6.11 5.43
CA GLY A 196 -16.55 4.73 5.66
C GLY A 196 -15.45 3.70 5.37
N VAL A 197 -14.17 4.12 5.40
CA VAL A 197 -13.02 3.26 5.05
C VAL A 197 -12.82 2.07 5.97
N LEU A 198 -13.36 2.11 7.19
CA LEU A 198 -13.30 0.98 8.13
C LEU A 198 -14.31 -0.13 7.82
N GLY A 199 -15.24 0.09 6.86
CA GLY A 199 -16.11 -0.98 6.38
C GLY A 199 -17.19 -1.47 7.35
N ASP A 200 -17.45 -0.75 8.44
CA ASP A 200 -18.43 -1.09 9.47
C ASP A 200 -19.87 -0.64 9.12
N GLY A 201 -20.07 -0.06 7.95
CA GLY A 201 -21.34 0.49 7.49
C GLY A 201 -21.65 1.88 8.05
N MET A 202 -20.81 2.42 8.90
CA MET A 202 -21.04 3.67 9.56
C MET A 202 -20.21 4.81 8.96
N TYR A 203 -20.91 5.85 8.51
CA TYR A 203 -20.34 7.18 8.32
C TYR A 203 -20.53 7.93 9.63
N ARG A 204 -19.59 7.77 10.56
CA ARG A 204 -19.72 8.41 11.88
C ARG A 204 -19.32 9.87 11.77
N HIS A 205 -20.31 10.75 11.93
CA HIS A 205 -20.12 12.18 12.04
C HIS A 205 -20.46 12.60 13.46
N THR A 206 -19.55 13.21 14.18
CA THR A 206 -19.82 13.79 15.49
C THR A 206 -20.05 15.30 15.36
N GLY A 207 -21.30 15.73 15.60
CA GLY A 207 -21.71 17.12 15.80
C GLY A 207 -22.39 17.82 14.61
N PRO A 208 -23.22 18.83 14.91
CA PRO A 208 -24.12 19.49 13.93
C PRO A 208 -23.43 20.52 13.02
N SER A 209 -22.17 20.89 13.24
CA SER A 209 -21.54 21.97 12.51
C SER A 209 -20.08 21.77 12.10
N ARG A 210 -19.44 20.66 12.44
CA ARG A 210 -18.14 20.22 11.91
C ARG A 210 -18.20 18.73 11.67
N LEU A 211 -17.75 18.29 10.49
CA LEU A 211 -17.50 16.89 10.16
C LEU A 211 -16.29 16.40 10.97
N VAL A 212 -16.49 16.13 12.25
CA VAL A 212 -15.51 15.43 13.07
C VAL A 212 -15.85 13.95 12.92
N TYR A 213 -14.96 13.20 12.31
CA TYR A 213 -15.12 11.76 12.16
C TYR A 213 -14.70 11.07 13.46
N ASP A 214 -15.48 10.08 13.89
CA ASP A 214 -15.06 9.20 14.97
C ASP A 214 -13.80 8.44 14.56
N CYS A 215 -13.00 8.10 15.56
CA CYS A 215 -11.79 7.31 15.39
C CYS A 215 -11.92 6.01 16.15
N VAL A 216 -11.41 4.93 15.56
CA VAL A 216 -11.32 3.62 16.18
C VAL A 216 -9.91 3.41 16.68
N TRP A 217 -9.73 3.50 17.98
CA TRP A 217 -8.43 3.47 18.67
C TRP A 217 -7.89 2.06 18.89
N GLN A 218 -8.75 1.06 18.90
CA GLN A 218 -8.37 -0.33 19.06
C GLN A 218 -8.84 -1.12 17.84
N PRO A 219 -8.14 -2.18 17.43
CA PRO A 219 -8.54 -2.99 16.30
C PRO A 219 -9.97 -3.52 16.42
N MET A 220 -10.83 -3.13 15.50
CA MET A 220 -12.25 -3.50 15.44
C MET A 220 -12.49 -4.47 14.28
N ARG A 221 -13.17 -5.59 14.55
CA ARG A 221 -13.48 -6.56 13.49
C ARG A 221 -14.49 -6.00 12.49
N ILE A 222 -14.18 -6.17 11.21
CA ILE A 222 -15.09 -5.87 10.09
C ILE A 222 -15.90 -7.13 9.80
N ALA A 223 -17.07 -7.22 10.44
CA ALA A 223 -17.88 -8.44 10.49
C ALA A 223 -18.26 -9.05 9.13
N PRO A 224 -18.56 -8.29 8.05
CA PRO A 224 -18.89 -8.87 6.75
C PRO A 224 -17.71 -9.57 6.05
N LEU A 225 -16.46 -9.24 6.41
CA LEU A 225 -15.27 -9.79 5.77
C LEU A 225 -14.85 -11.09 6.45
N VAL A 226 -14.95 -12.18 5.73
CA VAL A 226 -14.52 -13.52 6.15
C VAL A 226 -13.74 -14.20 5.03
N ASN A 227 -12.86 -15.13 5.38
CA ASN A 227 -12.04 -15.87 4.42
C ASN A 227 -11.12 -14.97 3.56
N ILE A 228 -10.69 -13.83 4.11
CA ILE A 228 -9.88 -12.85 3.40
C ILE A 228 -8.41 -13.27 3.40
N ALA A 229 -7.80 -13.24 2.22
CA ALA A 229 -6.38 -13.52 2.03
C ALA A 229 -5.53 -12.25 2.12
N ARG A 230 -6.01 -11.13 1.56
CA ARG A 230 -5.28 -9.86 1.48
C ARG A 230 -6.23 -8.67 1.47
N VAL A 231 -5.71 -7.54 1.93
CA VAL A 231 -6.36 -6.22 1.86
C VAL A 231 -5.43 -5.22 1.16
N SER A 232 -6.01 -4.20 0.57
CA SER A 232 -5.27 -3.07 0.01
C SER A 232 -6.01 -1.78 0.32
N CYS A 233 -5.26 -0.77 0.74
CA CYS A 233 -5.78 0.55 1.09
C CYS A 233 -5.31 1.59 0.08
N GLY A 234 -6.26 2.37 -0.40
CA GLY A 234 -5.99 3.62 -1.12
C GLY A 234 -6.01 4.82 -0.17
N GLU A 235 -6.14 6.02 -0.73
CA GLU A 235 -6.28 7.24 0.10
C GLU A 235 -7.56 7.24 0.93
N SER A 236 -8.70 6.86 0.34
CA SER A 236 -10.03 6.94 0.96
C SER A 236 -10.94 5.78 0.54
N HIS A 237 -10.38 4.63 0.18
CA HIS A 237 -11.11 3.42 -0.15
C HIS A 237 -10.23 2.20 0.10
N ALA A 238 -10.86 1.06 0.20
CA ALA A 238 -10.20 -0.23 0.43
C ALA A 238 -10.74 -1.31 -0.50
N ALA A 239 -9.92 -2.33 -0.65
CA ALA A 239 -10.28 -3.58 -1.30
C ALA A 239 -9.81 -4.77 -0.45
N ALA A 240 -10.60 -5.83 -0.43
CA ALA A 240 -10.25 -7.12 0.13
C ALA A 240 -10.34 -8.20 -0.94
N LEU A 241 -9.38 -9.10 -0.93
CA LEU A 241 -9.33 -10.28 -1.79
C LEU A 241 -9.50 -11.52 -0.92
N ASP A 242 -10.52 -12.32 -1.20
CA ASP A 242 -10.73 -13.60 -0.50
C ASP A 242 -9.87 -14.73 -1.11
N HIS A 243 -9.77 -15.85 -0.39
CA HIS A 243 -9.02 -17.02 -0.85
C HIS A 243 -9.62 -17.69 -2.10
N GLU A 244 -10.87 -17.37 -2.44
CA GLU A 244 -11.53 -17.86 -3.65
C GLU A 244 -11.27 -17.00 -4.87
N GLY A 245 -10.64 -15.81 -4.70
CA GLY A 245 -10.33 -14.86 -5.76
C GLY A 245 -11.46 -13.88 -6.06
N TYR A 246 -12.39 -13.65 -5.14
CA TYR A 246 -13.34 -12.55 -5.24
C TYR A 246 -12.80 -11.30 -4.57
N VAL A 247 -13.23 -10.16 -5.05
CA VAL A 247 -12.83 -8.85 -4.53
C VAL A 247 -14.04 -8.12 -4.00
N GLU A 248 -13.88 -7.56 -2.81
CA GLU A 248 -14.83 -6.66 -2.17
C GLU A 248 -14.19 -5.28 -2.03
N VAL A 249 -14.97 -4.21 -2.26
CA VAL A 249 -14.50 -2.83 -2.22
C VAL A 249 -15.44 -1.97 -1.38
N TRP A 250 -14.89 -0.96 -0.71
CA TRP A 250 -15.65 -0.01 0.09
C TRP A 250 -14.91 1.31 0.28
N GLY A 251 -15.56 2.29 0.90
CA GLY A 251 -15.04 3.64 1.09
C GLY A 251 -15.69 4.64 0.14
N THR A 252 -15.00 5.72 -0.20
CA THR A 252 -15.51 6.73 -1.11
C THR A 252 -15.54 6.24 -2.57
N ALA A 253 -16.66 6.49 -3.27
CA ALA A 253 -16.81 6.18 -4.69
C ALA A 253 -16.38 7.35 -5.62
N ARG A 254 -15.89 8.47 -5.07
CA ARG A 254 -15.42 9.59 -5.90
C ARG A 254 -14.39 9.11 -6.89
N LEU A 255 -14.40 9.70 -8.09
CA LEU A 255 -13.50 9.33 -9.20
C LEU A 255 -13.63 7.86 -9.64
N ALA A 256 -14.79 7.25 -9.42
CA ALA A 256 -15.12 5.89 -9.85
C ALA A 256 -14.22 4.77 -9.25
N ARG A 257 -13.45 5.06 -8.20
CA ARG A 257 -12.41 4.14 -7.67
C ARG A 257 -12.95 2.80 -7.16
N LEU A 258 -14.24 2.70 -6.84
CA LEU A 258 -14.88 1.44 -6.45
C LEU A 258 -15.37 0.59 -7.63
N GLY A 259 -15.44 1.17 -8.85
CA GLY A 259 -15.86 0.45 -10.05
C GLY A 259 -17.31 -0.09 -10.02
N GLY A 260 -18.13 0.41 -9.10
CA GLY A 260 -19.52 -0.02 -8.93
C GLY A 260 -20.53 0.70 -9.82
N GLY A 261 -20.10 1.64 -10.66
CA GLY A 261 -20.98 2.45 -11.52
C GLY A 261 -21.83 3.48 -10.76
N THR A 262 -21.61 3.65 -9.45
CA THR A 262 -22.34 4.61 -8.62
C THR A 262 -21.39 5.66 -8.07
N ALA A 263 -21.87 6.89 -7.91
CA ALA A 263 -21.12 7.98 -7.28
C ALA A 263 -21.23 7.97 -5.74
N ARG A 264 -22.06 7.11 -5.16
CA ARG A 264 -22.25 6.99 -3.72
C ARG A 264 -21.15 6.12 -3.11
N GLY A 265 -20.51 6.62 -2.06
CA GLY A 265 -19.59 5.83 -1.25
C GLY A 265 -20.27 4.62 -0.62
N GLN A 266 -19.49 3.59 -0.34
CA GLN A 266 -19.93 2.35 0.28
C GLN A 266 -19.26 2.24 1.64
N GLY A 267 -20.00 2.44 2.73
CA GLY A 267 -19.48 2.29 4.10
C GLY A 267 -19.28 0.82 4.51
N SER A 268 -19.82 -0.12 3.73
CA SER A 268 -19.65 -1.56 3.94
C SER A 268 -19.00 -2.21 2.73
N PRO A 269 -18.22 -3.29 2.91
CA PRO A 269 -17.65 -4.06 1.81
C PRO A 269 -18.73 -4.57 0.85
N VAL A 270 -18.51 -4.37 -0.45
CA VAL A 270 -19.40 -4.82 -1.52
C VAL A 270 -18.59 -5.61 -2.54
N ARG A 271 -19.03 -6.82 -2.82
CA ARG A 271 -18.41 -7.70 -3.83
C ARG A 271 -18.55 -7.12 -5.22
N ILE A 272 -17.48 -7.13 -6.00
CA ILE A 272 -17.48 -6.58 -7.37
C ILE A 272 -18.27 -7.50 -8.31
N PRO A 273 -19.44 -7.05 -8.82
CA PRO A 273 -20.31 -7.91 -9.63
C PRO A 273 -19.70 -8.36 -10.95
N GLN A 274 -18.80 -7.56 -11.54
CA GLN A 274 -18.19 -7.82 -12.85
C GLN A 274 -17.34 -9.10 -12.82
N PHE A 275 -16.59 -9.34 -11.75
CA PHE A 275 -15.78 -10.55 -11.61
C PHE A 275 -16.66 -11.78 -11.37
N VAL A 276 -17.73 -11.64 -10.58
CA VAL A 276 -18.70 -12.71 -10.33
C VAL A 276 -19.40 -13.13 -11.63
N ARG A 277 -19.97 -12.17 -12.36
CA ARG A 277 -20.72 -12.42 -13.60
C ARG A 277 -19.86 -13.03 -14.72
N LYS A 278 -18.59 -12.65 -14.80
CA LYS A 278 -17.65 -13.15 -15.80
C LYS A 278 -16.88 -14.38 -15.33
N GLN A 279 -17.16 -14.88 -14.12
CA GLN A 279 -16.43 -15.98 -13.48
C GLN A 279 -14.90 -15.75 -13.46
N GLN A 280 -14.50 -14.49 -13.38
CA GLN A 280 -13.10 -14.08 -13.32
C GLN A 280 -12.62 -14.13 -11.88
N ARG A 281 -11.60 -14.91 -11.63
CA ARG A 281 -10.91 -14.92 -10.34
C ARG A 281 -9.75 -13.93 -10.37
N VAL A 282 -9.60 -13.18 -9.29
CA VAL A 282 -8.53 -12.23 -9.07
C VAL A 282 -7.46 -12.88 -8.20
N ARG A 283 -6.20 -12.63 -8.50
CA ARG A 283 -5.07 -13.13 -7.71
C ARG A 283 -4.38 -12.01 -6.92
N SER A 284 -4.56 -10.76 -7.32
CA SER A 284 -3.97 -9.61 -6.65
C SER A 284 -4.84 -8.38 -6.85
N VAL A 285 -5.01 -7.58 -5.81
CA VAL A 285 -5.70 -6.29 -5.84
C VAL A 285 -4.80 -5.23 -5.23
N VAL A 286 -4.75 -4.05 -5.87
CA VAL A 286 -3.98 -2.90 -5.40
C VAL A 286 -4.82 -1.64 -5.53
N CYS A 287 -4.92 -0.87 -4.46
CA CYS A 287 -5.56 0.43 -4.42
C CYS A 287 -4.52 1.53 -4.60
N GLY A 288 -4.73 2.37 -5.61
CA GLY A 288 -4.03 3.64 -5.76
C GLY A 288 -4.77 4.78 -5.06
N ARG A 289 -4.37 6.03 -5.30
CA ARG A 289 -5.06 7.19 -4.73
C ARG A 289 -6.49 7.35 -5.27
N THR A 290 -6.67 7.18 -6.57
CA THR A 290 -7.93 7.44 -7.28
C THR A 290 -8.44 6.24 -8.09
N SER A 291 -7.83 5.09 -7.95
CA SER A 291 -8.12 3.92 -8.78
C SER A 291 -7.89 2.61 -8.03
N THR A 292 -8.50 1.54 -8.52
CA THR A 292 -8.29 0.17 -8.03
C THR A 292 -7.91 -0.74 -9.19
N TRP A 293 -6.89 -1.54 -8.99
CA TRP A 293 -6.26 -2.42 -9.97
C TRP A 293 -6.36 -3.87 -9.54
N CYS A 294 -6.82 -4.74 -10.43
CA CYS A 294 -6.97 -6.16 -10.17
C CYS A 294 -6.24 -6.98 -11.23
N VAL A 295 -5.36 -7.86 -10.83
CA VAL A 295 -4.75 -8.85 -11.72
C VAL A 295 -5.57 -10.13 -11.63
N ALA A 296 -6.25 -10.48 -12.73
CA ALA A 296 -7.02 -11.72 -12.82
C ALA A 296 -6.09 -12.95 -12.90
N GLN A 297 -6.63 -14.13 -12.60
CA GLN A 297 -5.87 -15.40 -12.71
C GLN A 297 -5.40 -15.68 -14.15
N ALA A 298 -6.14 -15.18 -15.15
CA ALA A 298 -5.75 -15.22 -16.57
C ALA A 298 -4.65 -14.19 -16.93
N HIS A 299 -3.91 -13.66 -15.96
CA HIS A 299 -2.86 -12.65 -16.15
C HIS A 299 -3.31 -11.34 -16.82
N ARG A 300 -4.60 -11.05 -16.82
CA ARG A 300 -5.18 -9.80 -17.33
C ARG A 300 -5.24 -8.76 -16.24
N LEU A 301 -4.85 -7.53 -16.58
CA LEU A 301 -5.00 -6.37 -15.69
C LEU A 301 -6.36 -5.71 -15.90
N TRP A 302 -7.11 -5.55 -14.81
CA TRP A 302 -8.39 -4.85 -14.76
C TRP A 302 -8.26 -3.61 -13.89
N ALA A 303 -8.94 -2.55 -14.28
CA ALA A 303 -8.89 -1.29 -13.53
C ALA A 303 -10.28 -0.63 -13.47
N ALA A 304 -10.47 0.11 -12.38
CA ALA A 304 -11.56 1.08 -12.21
C ALA A 304 -11.02 2.32 -11.50
N GLY A 305 -11.65 3.47 -11.75
CA GLY A 305 -11.21 4.73 -11.17
C GLY A 305 -10.77 5.74 -12.20
N THR A 306 -9.98 6.71 -11.77
CA THR A 306 -9.47 7.77 -12.61
C THR A 306 -7.95 7.78 -12.53
N TRP A 307 -7.28 7.83 -13.68
CA TRP A 307 -5.82 7.93 -13.81
C TRP A 307 -5.45 8.61 -15.12
N ARG A 308 -4.21 9.10 -15.23
CA ARG A 308 -3.66 9.58 -16.50
C ARG A 308 -3.05 8.41 -17.27
N ALA A 309 -3.40 8.26 -18.53
CA ALA A 309 -2.84 7.22 -19.39
C ALA A 309 -1.52 7.64 -20.03
N GLU A 310 -1.32 8.95 -20.18
CA GLU A 310 -0.12 9.54 -20.79
C GLU A 310 0.52 10.51 -19.78
N GLY A 311 1.85 10.60 -19.79
CA GLY A 311 2.56 11.67 -19.11
C GLY A 311 2.16 13.04 -19.66
N ASP A 312 2.48 14.09 -18.95
CA ASP A 312 2.29 15.51 -19.25
C ASP A 312 1.10 15.88 -20.17
N GLY A 313 -0.03 16.20 -19.53
CA GLY A 313 -1.13 16.91 -20.20
C GLY A 313 -2.18 16.05 -20.91
N GLY A 314 -2.05 14.74 -20.92
CA GLY A 314 -3.09 13.85 -21.45
C GLY A 314 -4.39 13.89 -20.63
N PRO A 315 -5.56 13.62 -21.23
CA PRO A 315 -6.83 13.63 -20.52
C PRO A 315 -6.87 12.50 -19.48
N ASN A 316 -7.46 12.78 -18.32
CA ASN A 316 -7.73 11.76 -17.32
C ASN A 316 -8.66 10.69 -17.91
N GLN A 317 -8.26 9.44 -17.82
CA GLN A 317 -9.17 8.32 -18.08
C GLN A 317 -10.02 8.08 -16.84
N SER A 318 -11.33 8.04 -17.01
CA SER A 318 -12.28 7.69 -15.96
C SER A 318 -13.03 6.42 -16.34
N VAL A 319 -12.85 5.38 -15.57
CA VAL A 319 -13.45 4.06 -15.79
C VAL A 319 -14.40 3.74 -14.67
N GLN A 320 -15.70 3.88 -14.95
CA GLN A 320 -16.78 3.73 -13.97
C GLN A 320 -17.02 2.29 -13.52
N ILE A 321 -16.61 1.32 -14.35
CA ILE A 321 -16.84 -0.11 -14.12
C ILE A 321 -15.55 -0.84 -14.49
N TYR A 322 -15.13 -1.83 -13.69
CA TYR A 322 -13.92 -2.61 -13.99
C TYR A 322 -13.89 -3.13 -15.43
N ARG A 323 -12.82 -2.78 -16.13
CA ARG A 323 -12.53 -3.24 -17.50
C ARG A 323 -11.10 -3.76 -17.59
N PRO A 324 -10.85 -4.74 -18.49
CA PRO A 324 -9.48 -5.11 -18.81
C PRO A 324 -8.77 -3.94 -19.50
N LEU A 325 -7.50 -3.76 -19.17
CA LEU A 325 -6.63 -2.79 -19.83
C LEU A 325 -6.23 -3.35 -21.19
N GLN A 326 -6.73 -2.73 -22.26
CA GLN A 326 -6.55 -3.25 -23.63
C GLN A 326 -5.10 -3.14 -24.11
N GLU A 327 -4.39 -2.12 -23.66
CA GLU A 327 -2.98 -1.85 -23.98
C GLU A 327 -2.04 -2.96 -23.50
N LEU A 328 -2.46 -3.72 -22.49
CA LEU A 328 -1.73 -4.87 -21.95
C LEU A 328 -2.41 -6.22 -22.26
N ALA A 329 -3.33 -6.25 -23.22
CA ALA A 329 -4.09 -7.46 -23.52
C ALA A 329 -3.23 -8.63 -24.01
N ASP A 330 -2.12 -8.34 -24.69
CA ASP A 330 -1.19 -9.35 -25.24
C ASP A 330 -0.04 -9.71 -24.29
N TYR A 331 -0.07 -9.19 -23.06
CA TYR A 331 1.02 -9.40 -22.07
C TYR A 331 0.50 -10.11 -20.83
N ASP A 332 1.29 -11.03 -20.33
CA ASP A 332 1.03 -11.70 -19.05
C ASP A 332 1.42 -10.79 -17.88
N VAL A 333 0.44 -10.13 -17.26
CA VAL A 333 0.66 -9.28 -16.11
C VAL A 333 0.90 -10.14 -14.87
N HIS A 334 2.04 -9.95 -14.23
CA HIS A 334 2.44 -10.68 -13.03
C HIS A 334 2.08 -9.94 -11.74
N CYS A 335 2.38 -8.66 -11.67
CA CYS A 335 2.04 -7.81 -10.55
C CYS A 335 1.81 -6.37 -11.00
N VAL A 336 1.12 -5.61 -10.17
CA VAL A 336 0.90 -4.19 -10.33
C VAL A 336 1.22 -3.48 -9.02
N ALA A 337 1.76 -2.29 -9.10
CA ALA A 337 1.96 -1.37 -8.00
C ALA A 337 1.34 -0.02 -8.34
N ALA A 338 0.72 0.60 -7.35
CA ALA A 338 0.07 1.89 -7.50
C ALA A 338 0.67 2.89 -6.51
N GLY A 339 1.26 3.95 -7.04
CA GLY A 339 1.64 5.14 -6.29
C GLY A 339 0.47 6.13 -6.20
N ALA A 340 0.77 7.39 -5.87
CA ALA A 340 -0.23 8.44 -5.82
C ALA A 340 -0.85 8.68 -7.20
N ASP A 341 -0.02 9.00 -8.17
CA ASP A 341 -0.42 9.36 -9.53
C ASP A 341 0.36 8.57 -10.60
N THR A 342 1.21 7.64 -10.17
CA THR A 342 2.01 6.77 -11.04
C THR A 342 1.68 5.31 -10.78
N PHE A 343 1.73 4.50 -11.84
CA PHE A 343 1.40 3.08 -11.79
C PHE A 343 2.48 2.30 -12.52
N GLN A 344 2.79 1.14 -12.01
CA GLN A 344 3.76 0.24 -12.63
C GLN A 344 3.22 -1.18 -12.64
N CYS A 345 3.53 -1.93 -13.67
CA CYS A 345 3.29 -3.36 -13.67
C CYS A 345 4.46 -4.12 -14.30
N LEU A 346 4.63 -5.34 -13.82
CA LEU A 346 5.49 -6.31 -14.47
C LEU A 346 4.63 -7.19 -15.38
N ALA A 347 4.87 -7.11 -16.69
CA ALA A 347 4.17 -7.90 -17.66
C ALA A 347 5.16 -8.50 -18.67
N SER A 348 5.12 -9.83 -18.89
CA SER A 348 5.99 -10.57 -19.80
C SER A 348 7.47 -10.18 -19.69
N SER A 349 8.01 -10.13 -18.47
CA SER A 349 9.40 -9.75 -18.14
C SER A 349 9.77 -8.29 -18.47
N ARG A 350 8.78 -7.41 -18.65
CA ARG A 350 8.97 -5.96 -18.83
C ARG A 350 8.27 -5.20 -17.72
N VAL A 351 8.86 -4.09 -17.32
CA VAL A 351 8.20 -3.11 -16.44
C VAL A 351 7.53 -2.06 -17.32
N TRP A 352 6.24 -1.88 -17.11
CA TRP A 352 5.43 -0.87 -17.75
C TRP A 352 5.07 0.18 -16.71
N SER A 353 5.15 1.43 -17.09
CA SER A 353 4.75 2.54 -16.23
C SER A 353 3.85 3.51 -16.97
N TRP A 354 2.93 4.11 -16.25
CA TRP A 354 2.01 5.15 -16.74
C TRP A 354 1.58 6.03 -15.57
N GLY A 355 0.90 7.12 -15.87
CA GLY A 355 0.44 8.11 -14.90
C GLY A 355 1.01 9.48 -15.16
N GLU A 356 1.02 10.33 -14.14
CA GLU A 356 1.63 11.64 -14.22
C GLU A 356 3.15 11.48 -14.25
N ALA A 357 3.78 12.01 -15.30
CA ALA A 357 5.23 12.13 -15.34
C ALA A 357 5.64 13.22 -14.35
N ALA A 358 6.62 12.90 -13.50
CA ALA A 358 7.19 13.86 -12.59
C ALA A 358 8.13 14.81 -13.32
#